data_2cd78a1d27016e8f9fb96d5edcf17a76
#
_entry.id   2cd78a1d27016e8f9fb96d5edcf17a76
#
_cell.length_a   1.000
_cell.length_b   1.000
_cell.length_c   1.000
_cell.angle_alpha   90.00
_cell.angle_beta   90.00
_cell.angle_gamma   90.00
#
_symmetry.space_group_name_H-M   'P 1'
#
loop_
_entity.id
_entity.type
_entity.pdbx_description
1 polymer ?
#
loop_
_entity_poly.entity_id
_entity_poly.type
_entity_poly.pdbx_seq_one_letter_code
_entity_poly.pdbx_strand_id
1 'polypeptide(L)'
;MIKLFPIYKLMYFWKIKVLILNKKIGIIGGGQLGKMILDETNKMGIPVSILDPSIDSPCSNLSHNFIQGDFKDYDTILNFGLKHDIISYEIEHINVDALDELTRRGVNVLPSPKILRIIQDKNKQKLFFKKNNFPTSNFTYFKSKNELRDFHKKNNINFPCV
;
A
#
# COMPACT_ATOMS: atom_id res chain seq x y z
N MET A 1 -1.89 5.27 43.68
CA MET A 1 -3.23 5.58 43.11
C MET A 1 -3.29 4.93 41.73
N ILE A 2 -3.84 3.72 41.63
CA ILE A 2 -3.97 2.99 40.36
C ILE A 2 -5.07 3.69 39.56
N LYS A 3 -4.71 4.36 38.46
CA LYS A 3 -5.70 4.89 37.50
C LYS A 3 -6.42 3.71 36.86
N LEU A 4 -7.61 3.42 37.32
CA LEU A 4 -8.51 2.50 36.65
C LEU A 4 -8.73 2.98 35.21
N PHE A 5 -8.25 2.19 34.26
CA PHE A 5 -8.60 2.39 32.84
C PHE A 5 -10.12 2.31 32.72
N PRO A 6 -10.80 3.32 32.16
CA PRO A 6 -12.26 3.32 32.16
C PRO A 6 -12.79 2.13 31.35
N ILE A 7 -13.67 1.34 31.96
CA ILE A 7 -14.25 0.10 31.41
C ILE A 7 -14.83 0.30 30.00
N TYR A 8 -15.39 1.49 29.71
CA TYR A 8 -15.90 1.81 28.36
C TYR A 8 -14.82 1.80 27.28
N LYS A 9 -13.55 2.16 27.59
CA LYS A 9 -12.45 2.04 26.64
C LYS A 9 -12.11 0.58 26.34
N LEU A 10 -12.13 -0.27 27.35
CA LEU A 10 -11.94 -1.73 27.15
C LEU A 10 -13.06 -2.32 26.29
N MET A 11 -14.32 -1.94 26.56
CA MET A 11 -15.46 -2.39 25.76
C MET A 11 -15.39 -1.89 24.31
N TYR A 12 -14.91 -0.67 24.09
CA TYR A 12 -14.74 -0.11 22.76
C TYR A 12 -13.64 -0.87 21.97
N PHE A 13 -12.49 -1.14 22.60
CA PHE A 13 -11.44 -1.97 22.03
C PHE A 13 -11.92 -3.39 21.73
N TRP A 14 -12.70 -3.99 22.61
CA TRP A 14 -13.26 -5.33 22.43
C TRP A 14 -14.22 -5.37 21.24
N LYS A 15 -15.10 -4.38 21.13
CA LYS A 15 -16.05 -4.25 20.03
C LYS A 15 -15.35 -4.06 18.68
N ILE A 16 -14.28 -3.25 18.61
CA ILE A 16 -13.45 -3.09 17.42
C ILE A 16 -12.74 -4.39 17.08
N LYS A 17 -12.14 -5.07 18.06
CA LYS A 17 -11.45 -6.35 17.85
C LYS A 17 -12.41 -7.40 17.29
N VAL A 18 -13.60 -7.55 17.82
CA VAL A 18 -14.63 -8.49 17.31
C VAL A 18 -15.06 -8.13 15.90
N LEU A 19 -15.21 -6.85 15.57
CA LEU A 19 -15.54 -6.39 14.22
C LEU A 19 -14.45 -6.72 13.19
N ILE A 20 -13.17 -6.62 13.58
CA ILE A 20 -12.03 -6.89 12.70
C ILE A 20 -11.80 -8.40 12.57
N LEU A 21 -11.97 -9.18 13.64
CA LEU A 21 -11.79 -10.64 13.61
C LEU A 21 -12.75 -11.38 12.66
N ASN A 22 -13.92 -10.77 12.38
CA ASN A 22 -14.89 -11.30 11.43
C ASN A 22 -14.62 -10.88 9.98
N LYS A 23 -13.58 -10.07 9.73
CA LYS A 23 -13.23 -9.61 8.39
C LYS A 23 -12.10 -10.44 7.79
N LYS A 24 -12.25 -10.80 6.53
CA LYS A 24 -11.18 -11.42 5.74
C LYS A 24 -10.27 -10.30 5.22
N ILE A 25 -9.02 -10.34 5.64
CA ILE A 25 -8.02 -9.31 5.27
C ILE A 25 -6.96 -9.93 4.37
N GLY A 26 -6.75 -9.30 3.22
CA GLY A 26 -5.66 -9.63 2.31
C GLY A 26 -4.61 -8.52 2.27
N ILE A 27 -3.34 -8.90 2.25
CA ILE A 27 -2.21 -7.98 2.10
C ILE A 27 -1.46 -8.36 0.83
N ILE A 28 -1.22 -7.38 -0.03
CA ILE A 28 -0.44 -7.54 -1.26
C ILE A 28 0.97 -7.02 -0.98
N GLY A 29 1.95 -7.94 -1.09
CA GLY A 29 3.35 -7.74 -0.74
C GLY A 29 3.71 -8.55 0.51
N GLY A 30 4.61 -9.51 0.33
CA GLY A 30 5.13 -10.41 1.38
C GLY A 30 6.57 -10.07 1.79
N GLY A 31 7.06 -8.88 1.46
CA GLY A 31 8.39 -8.39 1.80
C GLY A 31 8.57 -8.08 3.28
N GLN A 32 9.60 -7.31 3.62
CA GLN A 32 9.91 -6.98 5.03
C GLN A 32 8.79 -6.17 5.70
N LEU A 33 8.17 -5.23 4.99
CA LEU A 33 7.05 -4.46 5.54
C LEU A 33 5.81 -5.34 5.72
N GLY A 34 5.51 -6.21 4.75
CA GLY A 34 4.45 -7.22 4.87
C GLY A 34 4.68 -8.12 6.09
N LYS A 35 5.93 -8.54 6.33
CA LYS A 35 6.30 -9.31 7.52
C LYS A 35 6.04 -8.53 8.82
N MET A 36 6.41 -7.26 8.89
CA MET A 36 6.16 -6.43 10.07
C MET A 36 4.65 -6.31 10.36
N ILE A 37 3.83 -6.14 9.32
CA ILE A 37 2.37 -6.13 9.46
C ILE A 37 1.88 -7.48 9.97
N LEU A 38 2.39 -8.58 9.40
CA LEU A 38 2.01 -9.94 9.79
C LEU A 38 2.38 -10.24 11.24
N ASP A 39 3.56 -9.82 11.69
CA ASP A 39 4.00 -9.99 13.08
C ASP A 39 3.04 -9.27 14.06
N GLU A 40 2.57 -8.08 13.73
CA GLU A 40 1.64 -7.34 14.58
C GLU A 40 0.20 -7.92 14.51
N THR A 41 -0.28 -8.30 13.33
CA THR A 41 -1.60 -8.91 13.20
C THR A 41 -1.68 -10.26 13.89
N ASN A 42 -0.60 -11.06 13.86
CA ASN A 42 -0.50 -12.33 14.59
C ASN A 42 -0.58 -12.12 16.12
N LYS A 43 0.14 -11.13 16.68
CA LYS A 43 0.05 -10.75 18.09
C LYS A 43 -1.39 -10.33 18.49
N MET A 44 -2.10 -9.70 17.58
CA MET A 44 -3.48 -9.28 17.79
C MET A 44 -4.50 -10.41 17.58
N GLY A 45 -4.07 -11.56 17.06
CA GLY A 45 -4.94 -12.67 16.68
C GLY A 45 -5.81 -12.36 15.47
N ILE A 46 -5.34 -11.52 14.54
CA ILE A 46 -6.05 -11.14 13.31
C ILE A 46 -5.48 -11.97 12.15
N PRO A 47 -6.25 -12.91 11.57
CA PRO A 47 -5.77 -13.69 10.44
C PRO A 47 -5.72 -12.84 9.18
N VAL A 48 -4.58 -12.90 8.46
CA VAL A 48 -4.40 -12.24 7.17
C VAL A 48 -3.90 -13.21 6.12
N SER A 49 -4.31 -12.98 4.87
CA SER A 49 -3.76 -13.67 3.69
C SER A 49 -2.72 -12.78 3.04
N ILE A 50 -1.65 -13.37 2.53
CA ILE A 50 -0.58 -12.65 1.83
C ILE A 50 -0.55 -13.07 0.37
N LEU A 51 -0.44 -12.10 -0.55
CA LEU A 51 -0.14 -12.32 -1.95
C LEU A 51 1.26 -11.78 -2.28
N ASP A 52 2.15 -12.63 -2.79
CA ASP A 52 3.49 -12.22 -3.24
C ASP A 52 3.98 -13.14 -4.37
N PRO A 53 4.73 -12.63 -5.37
CA PRO A 53 5.25 -13.46 -6.45
C PRO A 53 6.35 -14.44 -6.01
N SER A 54 7.09 -14.11 -4.93
CA SER A 54 8.21 -14.94 -4.47
C SER A 54 7.78 -15.91 -3.38
N ILE A 55 7.96 -17.20 -3.65
CA ILE A 55 7.77 -18.24 -2.63
C ILE A 55 8.79 -18.11 -1.48
N ASP A 56 9.91 -17.45 -1.72
CA ASP A 56 10.95 -17.18 -0.73
C ASP A 56 10.77 -15.82 -0.05
N SER A 57 9.60 -15.19 -0.19
CA SER A 57 9.32 -13.92 0.49
C SER A 57 9.32 -14.08 2.02
N PRO A 58 9.68 -13.04 2.77
CA PRO A 58 9.69 -13.09 4.25
C PRO A 58 8.39 -13.55 4.91
N CYS A 59 7.26 -13.41 4.21
CA CYS A 59 5.94 -13.82 4.72
C CYS A 59 5.56 -15.26 4.37
N SER A 60 6.25 -15.92 3.44
CA SER A 60 5.81 -17.20 2.87
C SER A 60 5.61 -18.30 3.92
N ASN A 61 6.55 -18.39 4.87
CA ASN A 61 6.52 -19.41 5.95
C ASN A 61 5.85 -18.92 7.25
N LEU A 62 5.46 -17.65 7.31
CA LEU A 62 4.89 -17.03 8.52
C LEU A 62 3.39 -16.80 8.41
N SER A 63 2.87 -16.73 7.19
CA SER A 63 1.45 -16.56 6.93
C SER A 63 0.74 -17.91 6.89
N HIS A 64 -0.41 -18.00 7.58
CA HIS A 64 -1.28 -19.18 7.49
C HIS A 64 -1.93 -19.36 6.11
N ASN A 65 -1.99 -18.29 5.31
CA ASN A 65 -2.58 -18.29 3.98
C ASN A 65 -1.73 -17.44 3.03
N PHE A 66 -0.64 -18.03 2.55
CA PHE A 66 0.22 -17.44 1.54
C PHE A 66 -0.22 -17.87 0.14
N ILE A 67 -0.40 -16.90 -0.76
CA ILE A 67 -0.75 -17.13 -2.15
C ILE A 67 0.37 -16.60 -3.02
N GLN A 68 0.99 -17.49 -3.80
CA GLN A 68 1.96 -17.08 -4.79
C GLN A 68 1.26 -16.50 -6.01
N GLY A 69 1.62 -15.28 -6.44
CA GLY A 69 1.03 -14.64 -7.61
C GLY A 69 1.63 -13.27 -7.91
N ASP A 70 1.63 -12.90 -9.19
CA ASP A 70 2.17 -11.62 -9.63
C ASP A 70 1.19 -10.48 -9.30
N PHE A 71 1.61 -9.55 -8.49
CA PHE A 71 0.82 -8.35 -8.16
C PHE A 71 0.74 -7.31 -9.30
N LYS A 72 1.39 -7.54 -10.44
CA LYS A 72 1.20 -6.75 -11.66
C LYS A 72 0.12 -7.31 -12.56
N ASP A 73 -0.22 -8.59 -12.39
CA ASP A 73 -1.27 -9.25 -13.13
C ASP A 73 -2.65 -8.86 -12.62
N TYR A 74 -3.50 -8.39 -13.53
CA TYR A 74 -4.84 -7.89 -13.21
C TYR A 74 -5.72 -8.97 -12.59
N ASP A 75 -5.75 -10.15 -13.22
CA ASP A 75 -6.64 -11.25 -12.81
C ASP A 75 -6.19 -11.85 -11.47
N THR A 76 -4.89 -11.94 -11.25
CA THR A 76 -4.33 -12.40 -9.97
C THR A 76 -4.77 -11.49 -8.82
N ILE A 77 -4.64 -10.16 -8.97
CA ILE A 77 -5.08 -9.20 -7.95
C ILE A 77 -6.60 -9.28 -7.75
N LEU A 78 -7.35 -9.32 -8.84
CA LEU A 78 -8.81 -9.36 -8.78
C LEU A 78 -9.30 -10.63 -8.07
N ASN A 79 -8.79 -11.80 -8.46
CA ASN A 79 -9.16 -13.09 -7.88
C ASN A 79 -8.75 -13.21 -6.40
N PHE A 80 -7.60 -12.65 -6.03
CA PHE A 80 -7.18 -12.57 -4.65
C PHE A 80 -8.11 -11.65 -3.86
N GLY A 81 -8.33 -10.43 -4.34
CA GLY A 81 -9.08 -9.40 -3.62
C GLY A 81 -10.53 -9.74 -3.40
N LEU A 82 -11.20 -10.40 -4.36
CA LEU A 82 -12.61 -10.80 -4.24
C LEU A 82 -12.89 -11.83 -3.13
N LYS A 83 -11.86 -12.47 -2.59
CA LYS A 83 -11.97 -13.41 -1.46
C LYS A 83 -11.91 -12.71 -0.10
N HIS A 84 -11.69 -11.40 -0.09
CA HIS A 84 -11.44 -10.60 1.11
C HIS A 84 -12.41 -9.43 1.23
N ASP A 85 -12.69 -9.02 2.46
CA ASP A 85 -13.46 -7.80 2.75
C ASP A 85 -12.60 -6.54 2.67
N ILE A 86 -11.32 -6.69 3.04
CA ILE A 86 -10.34 -5.60 3.11
C ILE A 86 -9.08 -6.04 2.38
N ILE A 87 -8.59 -5.19 1.51
CA ILE A 87 -7.29 -5.34 0.87
C ILE A 87 -6.39 -4.18 1.28
N SER A 88 -5.18 -4.52 1.73
CA SER A 88 -4.09 -3.56 1.92
C SER A 88 -2.89 -3.95 1.06
N TYR A 89 -1.97 -3.02 0.88
CA TYR A 89 -0.74 -3.25 0.11
C TYR A 89 0.41 -2.43 0.69
N GLU A 90 1.63 -2.96 0.59
CA GLU A 90 2.83 -2.32 1.12
C GLU A 90 3.82 -1.89 0.02
N ILE A 91 3.53 -2.23 -1.23
CA ILE A 91 4.36 -1.97 -2.40
C ILE A 91 3.69 -0.99 -3.37
N GLU A 92 4.50 -0.27 -4.16
CA GLU A 92 3.98 0.70 -5.14
C GLU A 92 3.62 0.06 -6.49
N HIS A 93 4.32 -1.04 -6.89
CA HIS A 93 4.26 -1.60 -8.24
C HIS A 93 3.16 -2.64 -8.41
N ILE A 94 1.93 -2.29 -8.06
CA ILE A 94 0.74 -3.13 -8.15
C ILE A 94 -0.10 -2.70 -9.36
N ASN A 95 -0.86 -3.64 -9.93
CA ASN A 95 -1.88 -3.30 -10.93
C ASN A 95 -3.01 -2.51 -10.28
N VAL A 96 -2.99 -1.19 -10.47
CA VAL A 96 -3.93 -0.28 -9.82
C VAL A 96 -5.33 -0.35 -10.45
N ASP A 97 -5.47 -0.80 -11.70
CA ASP A 97 -6.76 -0.96 -12.35
C ASP A 97 -7.55 -2.11 -11.71
N ALA A 98 -6.87 -3.19 -11.30
CA ALA A 98 -7.47 -4.27 -10.54
C ALA A 98 -7.93 -3.80 -9.16
N LEU A 99 -7.17 -2.95 -8.47
CA LEU A 99 -7.57 -2.36 -7.18
C LEU A 99 -8.79 -1.44 -7.32
N ASP A 100 -8.87 -0.65 -8.39
CA ASP A 100 -10.05 0.16 -8.69
C ASP A 100 -11.28 -0.71 -8.95
N GLU A 101 -11.12 -1.84 -9.67
CA GLU A 101 -12.20 -2.81 -9.88
C GLU A 101 -12.67 -3.44 -8.57
N LEU A 102 -11.74 -3.86 -7.69
CA LEU A 102 -12.09 -4.36 -6.36
C LEU A 102 -12.92 -3.34 -5.58
N THR A 103 -12.52 -2.07 -5.61
CA THR A 103 -13.26 -0.98 -4.95
C THR A 103 -14.67 -0.84 -5.52
N ARG A 104 -14.83 -0.93 -6.85
CA ARG A 104 -16.15 -0.89 -7.51
C ARG A 104 -17.03 -2.07 -7.14
N ARG A 105 -16.44 -3.23 -6.86
CA ARG A 105 -17.15 -4.45 -6.41
C ARG A 105 -17.39 -4.48 -4.90
N GLY A 106 -17.06 -3.40 -4.17
CA GLY A 106 -17.37 -3.26 -2.75
C GLY A 106 -16.30 -3.79 -1.80
N VAL A 107 -15.14 -4.22 -2.30
CA VAL A 107 -13.98 -4.55 -1.46
C VAL A 107 -13.38 -3.24 -0.92
N ASN A 108 -13.11 -3.21 0.38
CA ASN A 108 -12.48 -2.05 1.00
C ASN A 108 -10.96 -2.06 0.77
N VAL A 109 -10.49 -1.26 -0.19
CA VAL A 109 -9.05 -1.17 -0.53
C VAL A 109 -8.41 0.02 0.18
N LEU A 110 -7.42 -0.23 1.02
CA LEU A 110 -6.71 0.75 1.85
C LEU A 110 -5.19 0.59 1.73
N PRO A 111 -4.46 1.65 1.41
CA PRO A 111 -4.90 2.99 0.99
C PRO A 111 -5.73 2.99 -0.30
N SER A 112 -6.45 4.10 -0.56
CA SER A 112 -7.26 4.21 -1.78
C SER A 112 -6.42 4.05 -3.05
N PRO A 113 -6.88 3.32 -4.08
CA PRO A 113 -6.18 3.19 -5.36
C PRO A 113 -5.87 4.55 -6.02
N LYS A 114 -6.70 5.57 -5.79
CA LYS A 114 -6.45 6.94 -6.27
C LYS A 114 -5.14 7.52 -5.75
N ILE A 115 -4.79 7.20 -4.51
CA ILE A 115 -3.51 7.63 -3.89
C ILE A 115 -2.36 6.90 -4.57
N LEU A 116 -2.50 5.61 -4.81
CA LEU A 116 -1.47 4.80 -5.48
C LEU A 116 -1.17 5.31 -6.89
N ARG A 117 -2.18 5.72 -7.67
CA ARG A 117 -1.99 6.34 -8.99
C ARG A 117 -1.16 7.62 -8.95
N ILE A 118 -1.26 8.38 -7.86
CA ILE A 118 -0.42 9.57 -7.64
C ILE A 118 1.01 9.14 -7.31
N ILE A 119 1.17 8.14 -6.45
CA ILE A 119 2.48 7.67 -5.97
C ILE A 119 3.29 7.01 -7.09
N GLN A 120 2.63 6.21 -7.95
CA GLN A 120 3.26 5.54 -9.09
C GLN A 120 3.84 6.51 -10.13
N ASP A 121 3.35 7.73 -10.20
CA ASP A 121 3.84 8.78 -11.10
C ASP A 121 4.51 9.89 -10.28
N LYS A 122 5.84 9.92 -10.28
CA LYS A 122 6.62 10.88 -9.49
C LYS A 122 6.34 12.34 -9.85
N ASN A 123 5.96 12.63 -11.10
CA ASN A 123 5.53 13.97 -11.49
C ASN A 123 4.17 14.33 -10.84
N LYS A 124 3.18 13.43 -10.92
CA LYS A 124 1.89 13.63 -10.24
C LYS A 124 2.06 13.78 -8.74
N GLN A 125 2.93 12.98 -8.13
CA GLN A 125 3.23 13.06 -6.70
C GLN A 125 3.83 14.43 -6.31
N LYS A 126 4.81 14.90 -7.08
CA LYS A 126 5.44 16.22 -6.86
C LYS A 126 4.46 17.38 -7.05
N LEU A 127 3.63 17.31 -8.10
CA LEU A 127 2.58 18.29 -8.34
C LEU A 127 1.52 18.28 -7.23
N PHE A 128 1.17 17.10 -6.73
CA PHE A 128 0.26 16.98 -5.60
C PHE A 128 0.82 17.64 -4.34
N PHE A 129 2.10 17.40 -4.02
CA PHE A 129 2.75 18.04 -2.87
C PHE A 129 2.76 19.56 -3.01
N LYS A 130 3.16 20.07 -4.19
CA LYS A 130 3.16 21.52 -4.46
C LYS A 130 1.77 22.13 -4.33
N LYS A 131 0.75 21.49 -4.90
CA LYS A 131 -0.64 21.98 -4.85
C LYS A 131 -1.19 22.05 -3.42
N ASN A 132 -0.76 21.15 -2.55
CA ASN A 132 -1.25 21.05 -1.17
C ASN A 132 -0.29 21.67 -0.15
N ASN A 133 0.72 22.44 -0.60
CA ASN A 133 1.70 23.11 0.24
C ASN A 133 2.52 22.17 1.14
N PHE A 134 2.72 20.92 0.74
CA PHE A 134 3.64 20.02 1.43
C PHE A 134 5.10 20.36 1.06
N PRO A 135 6.01 20.36 2.02
CA PRO A 135 7.43 20.54 1.76
C PRO A 135 7.93 19.47 0.78
N THR A 136 8.57 19.90 -0.29
CA THR A 136 9.18 19.00 -1.29
C THR A 136 10.39 19.66 -1.92
N SER A 137 11.34 18.85 -2.40
CA SER A 137 12.48 19.36 -3.17
C SER A 137 12.02 20.07 -4.44
N ASN A 138 12.81 21.03 -4.90
CA ASN A 138 12.62 21.60 -6.24
C ASN A 138 12.69 20.49 -7.29
N PHE A 139 11.84 20.58 -8.28
CA PHE A 139 11.81 19.60 -9.37
C PHE A 139 11.46 20.26 -10.69
N THR A 140 11.92 19.65 -11.77
CA THR A 140 11.55 20.01 -13.14
C THR A 140 11.13 18.73 -13.86
N TYR A 141 10.02 18.80 -14.58
CA TYR A 141 9.50 17.68 -15.33
C TYR A 141 9.84 17.81 -16.81
N PHE A 142 10.32 16.73 -17.40
CA PHE A 142 10.62 16.63 -18.82
C PHE A 142 9.83 15.48 -19.45
N LYS A 143 9.17 15.74 -20.56
CA LYS A 143 8.42 14.72 -21.31
C LYS A 143 9.31 13.81 -22.14
N SER A 144 10.54 14.25 -22.45
CA SER A 144 11.47 13.52 -23.28
C SER A 144 12.93 13.79 -22.93
N LYS A 145 13.82 12.87 -23.36
CA LYS A 145 15.29 13.09 -23.28
C LYS A 145 15.73 14.34 -24.01
N ASN A 146 15.06 14.72 -25.10
CA ASN A 146 15.42 15.90 -25.87
C ASN A 146 15.12 17.19 -25.08
N GLU A 147 13.94 17.26 -24.45
CA GLU A 147 13.64 18.39 -23.58
C GLU A 147 14.66 18.56 -22.44
N LEU A 148 15.07 17.45 -21.82
CA LEU A 148 16.12 17.46 -20.79
C LEU A 148 17.45 17.97 -21.34
N ARG A 149 17.88 17.49 -22.53
CA ARG A 149 19.12 17.93 -23.19
C ARG A 149 19.08 19.42 -23.54
N ASP A 150 17.96 19.89 -24.07
CA ASP A 150 17.81 21.30 -24.45
C ASP A 150 17.77 22.21 -23.22
N PHE A 151 17.13 21.73 -22.15
CA PHE A 151 17.16 22.43 -20.87
C PHE A 151 18.58 22.50 -20.30
N HIS A 152 19.32 21.39 -20.32
CA HIS A 152 20.72 21.36 -19.84
C HIS A 152 21.63 22.29 -20.62
N LYS A 153 21.47 22.42 -21.95
CA LYS A 153 22.25 23.37 -22.78
C LYS A 153 21.98 24.82 -22.43
N LYS A 154 20.75 25.15 -22.00
CA LYS A 154 20.28 26.52 -21.75
C LYS A 154 20.42 26.96 -20.29
N ASN A 155 20.53 26.01 -19.37
CA ASN A 155 20.52 26.27 -17.94
C ASN A 155 21.66 25.53 -17.26
N ASN A 156 22.28 26.16 -16.27
CA ASN A 156 23.20 25.45 -15.38
C ASN A 156 22.40 24.58 -14.42
N ILE A 157 22.56 23.25 -14.54
CA ILE A 157 21.99 22.31 -13.60
C ILE A 157 22.88 22.28 -12.36
N ASN A 158 22.32 22.60 -11.20
CA ASN A 158 23.01 22.46 -9.93
C ASN A 158 23.05 20.99 -9.51
N PHE A 159 24.23 20.46 -9.30
CA PHE A 159 24.46 19.12 -8.77
C PHE A 159 24.71 19.17 -7.23
N PRO A 160 24.36 18.09 -6.49
CA PRO A 160 23.77 16.84 -6.95
C PRO A 160 22.27 16.96 -7.30
N CYS A 161 21.83 16.26 -8.33
CA CYS A 161 20.41 16.09 -8.68
C CYS A 161 20.10 14.60 -8.90
N VAL A 162 18.85 14.21 -8.65
CA VAL A 162 18.33 12.84 -8.79
C VAL A 162 17.22 12.84 -9.84
#